data_658e5c5d2d5fb599563bb0be9e05d4ce
#
_entry.id   658e5c5d2d5fb599563bb0be9e05d4ce
#
_cell.length_a   1.000
_cell.length_b   1.000
_cell.length_c   1.000
_cell.angle_alpha   90.00
_cell.angle_beta   90.00
_cell.angle_gamma   90.00
#
_symmetry.space_group_name_H-M   'P 1'
#
loop_
_entity.id
_entity.type
_entity.pdbx_description
1 polymer ?
#
loop_
_entity_poly.entity_id
_entity_poly.type
_entity_poly.pdbx_seq_one_letter_code
_entity_poly.pdbx_strand_id
1 'polypeptide(L)'
;MPRRTPAIALALVVCAALAAVAFARTKPRYLPEHRARYLPEYTASGELILPKNSIWREWVFVGAPLTPNALNGGKAGFPEYHNVYMEPGSYEIFKKTGEFPDGTIMFKELQLTLSGENPDGSRTEPSGRGYFPGPFNGADVTVKDTKRYAATGGWGFYNFNHHEPKAPTATLKPREECAYCHIANAKKDEVWTQFYRLLDK
;
A
#
# COMPACT_ATOMS: atom_id res chain seq x y z
N MET A 1 18.53 37.16 -72.78
CA MET A 1 17.95 36.02 -72.05
C MET A 1 18.64 35.96 -70.71
N PRO A 2 17.97 36.25 -69.59
CA PRO A 2 18.61 36.18 -68.29
C PRO A 2 18.33 34.78 -67.70
N ARG A 3 19.38 34.17 -67.16
CA ARG A 3 19.37 32.87 -66.44
C ARG A 3 18.76 33.07 -65.05
N ARG A 4 17.66 32.36 -64.73
CA ARG A 4 17.10 32.28 -63.39
C ARG A 4 17.86 31.23 -62.61
N THR A 5 18.53 31.61 -61.54
CA THR A 5 19.18 30.74 -60.54
C THR A 5 18.13 30.09 -59.58
N PRO A 6 18.30 28.87 -59.16
CA PRO A 6 17.35 28.18 -58.29
C PRO A 6 17.62 28.50 -56.82
N ALA A 7 16.87 29.44 -56.23
CA ALA A 7 16.93 29.79 -54.82
C ALA A 7 15.96 29.00 -53.95
N ILE A 8 15.21 28.03 -54.50
CA ILE A 8 14.11 27.33 -53.81
C ILE A 8 14.52 25.97 -53.16
N ALA A 9 15.65 25.41 -53.60
CA ALA A 9 16.09 24.09 -53.12
C ALA A 9 16.74 24.10 -51.72
N LEU A 10 17.22 25.25 -51.24
CA LEU A 10 17.94 25.31 -49.95
C LEU A 10 17.03 25.49 -48.73
N ALA A 11 15.83 26.03 -48.90
CA ALA A 11 14.89 26.28 -47.79
C ALA A 11 14.18 25.02 -47.30
N LEU A 12 13.98 23.99 -48.14
CA LEU A 12 13.30 22.75 -47.77
C LEU A 12 14.18 21.76 -46.98
N VAL A 13 15.48 21.81 -47.15
CA VAL A 13 16.43 20.93 -46.45
C VAL A 13 16.64 21.39 -45.01
N VAL A 14 16.59 22.69 -44.71
CA VAL A 14 16.76 23.24 -43.35
C VAL A 14 15.53 22.96 -42.47
N CYS A 15 14.32 22.99 -43.02
CA CYS A 15 13.08 22.66 -42.26
C CYS A 15 12.96 21.17 -41.90
N ALA A 16 13.47 20.26 -42.75
CA ALA A 16 13.49 18.85 -42.45
C ALA A 16 14.49 18.45 -41.34
N ALA A 17 15.62 19.18 -41.21
CA ALA A 17 16.60 18.93 -40.17
C ALA A 17 16.15 19.44 -38.79
N LEU A 18 15.33 20.50 -38.73
CA LEU A 18 14.79 21.03 -37.45
C LEU A 18 13.62 20.20 -36.90
N ALA A 19 12.86 19.50 -37.75
CA ALA A 19 11.81 18.62 -37.31
C ALA A 19 12.32 17.28 -36.73
N ALA A 20 13.54 16.86 -37.09
CA ALA A 20 14.13 15.61 -36.58
C ALA A 20 14.71 15.74 -35.15
N VAL A 21 14.98 16.97 -34.68
CA VAL A 21 15.57 17.21 -33.35
C VAL A 21 14.48 17.28 -32.25
N ALA A 22 13.20 17.50 -32.59
CA ALA A 22 12.10 17.64 -31.64
C ALA A 22 11.57 16.30 -31.10
N PHE A 23 11.98 15.16 -31.65
CA PHE A 23 11.68 13.83 -31.16
C PHE A 23 12.85 13.17 -30.40
N ALA A 24 13.68 13.97 -29.70
CA ALA A 24 14.49 13.41 -28.65
C ALA A 24 13.54 12.85 -27.60
N ARG A 25 13.31 11.53 -27.66
CA ARG A 25 12.51 10.73 -26.73
C ARG A 25 12.92 11.11 -25.31
N THR A 26 12.15 11.95 -24.66
CA THR A 26 12.15 11.98 -23.20
C THR A 26 11.72 10.58 -22.79
N LYS A 27 12.69 9.76 -22.38
CA LYS A 27 12.37 8.48 -21.72
C LYS A 27 11.33 8.79 -20.64
N PRO A 28 10.20 8.09 -20.59
CA PRO A 28 9.26 8.31 -19.51
C PRO A 28 10.05 8.14 -18.21
N ARG A 29 10.09 9.16 -17.39
CA ARG A 29 10.82 9.25 -16.12
C ARG A 29 10.15 8.39 -15.03
N TYR A 30 9.52 7.29 -15.45
CA TYR A 30 8.74 6.40 -14.60
C TYR A 30 9.19 4.95 -14.76
N LEU A 31 10.47 4.71 -14.47
CA LEU A 31 10.88 3.42 -13.92
C LEU A 31 11.46 3.78 -12.56
N PRO A 32 10.90 3.26 -11.45
CA PRO A 32 11.56 3.40 -10.18
C PRO A 32 12.92 2.70 -10.32
N GLU A 33 14.00 3.50 -10.31
CA GLU A 33 15.29 2.96 -9.87
C GLU A 33 14.98 2.11 -8.64
N HIS A 34 15.62 0.95 -8.53
CA HIS A 34 15.45 0.04 -7.40
C HIS A 34 15.52 0.82 -6.09
N ARG A 35 14.36 1.28 -5.58
CA ARG A 35 14.32 1.81 -4.22
C ARG A 35 14.82 0.72 -3.32
N ALA A 36 15.84 1.00 -2.53
CA ALA A 36 16.29 0.09 -1.48
C ALA A 36 15.05 -0.30 -0.65
N ARG A 37 14.94 -1.58 -0.31
CA ARG A 37 13.82 -2.07 0.50
C ARG A 37 13.76 -1.29 1.82
N TYR A 38 12.57 -0.87 2.21
CA TYR A 38 12.35 -0.39 3.57
C TYR A 38 12.26 -1.62 4.48
N LEU A 39 13.17 -1.70 5.44
CA LEU A 39 13.21 -2.81 6.39
C LEU A 39 12.60 -2.38 7.74
N PRO A 40 12.02 -3.33 8.51
CA PRO A 40 11.48 -3.02 9.82
C PRO A 40 12.60 -2.59 10.77
N GLU A 41 12.35 -1.51 11.52
CA GLU A 41 13.25 -1.00 12.55
C GLU A 41 12.70 -1.34 13.93
N TYR A 42 13.59 -1.66 14.88
CA TYR A 42 13.22 -2.04 16.24
C TYR A 42 13.99 -1.22 17.27
N THR A 43 13.35 -0.98 18.42
CA THR A 43 14.03 -0.43 19.60
C THR A 43 14.99 -1.46 20.19
N ALA A 44 15.85 -1.03 21.12
CA ALA A 44 16.72 -1.94 21.87
C ALA A 44 15.93 -2.97 22.70
N SER A 45 14.68 -2.64 23.10
CA SER A 45 13.76 -3.55 23.79
C SER A 45 13.01 -4.50 22.84
N GLY A 46 13.19 -4.36 21.51
CA GLY A 46 12.59 -5.21 20.49
C GLY A 46 11.18 -4.80 20.02
N GLU A 47 10.69 -3.62 20.41
CA GLU A 47 9.44 -3.06 19.89
C GLU A 47 9.61 -2.59 18.45
N LEU A 48 8.61 -2.80 17.61
CA LEU A 48 8.61 -2.27 16.25
C LEU A 48 8.44 -0.76 16.26
N ILE A 49 9.30 -0.05 15.55
CA ILE A 49 9.21 1.40 15.37
C ILE A 49 8.25 1.71 14.24
N LEU A 50 7.33 2.65 14.46
CA LEU A 50 6.40 3.12 13.43
C LEU A 50 7.20 3.73 12.25
N PRO A 51 6.95 3.32 11.00
CA PRO A 51 7.58 3.94 9.85
C PRO A 51 7.37 5.46 9.83
N LYS A 52 8.47 6.22 9.67
CA LYS A 52 8.47 7.68 9.80
C LYS A 52 7.76 8.36 8.63
N ASN A 53 7.30 9.57 8.85
CA ASN A 53 6.76 10.48 7.82
C ASN A 53 5.62 9.88 6.98
N SER A 54 4.87 8.95 7.55
CA SER A 54 3.78 8.26 6.84
C SER A 54 4.23 7.63 5.51
N ILE A 55 5.48 7.15 5.44
CA ILE A 55 6.08 6.60 4.21
C ILE A 55 5.26 5.45 3.62
N TRP A 56 4.47 4.73 4.43
CA TRP A 56 3.60 3.66 3.95
C TRP A 56 2.56 4.14 2.92
N ARG A 57 2.18 5.41 2.92
CA ARG A 57 1.26 6.00 1.93
C ARG A 57 1.86 6.12 0.53
N GLU A 58 3.18 5.93 0.42
CA GLU A 58 3.90 5.81 -0.85
C GLU A 58 4.12 4.34 -1.27
N TRP A 59 3.67 3.38 -0.45
CA TRP A 59 3.81 1.96 -0.71
C TRP A 59 2.71 1.43 -1.64
N VAL A 60 2.82 0.16 -2.01
CA VAL A 60 1.84 -0.49 -2.89
C VAL A 60 0.54 -0.73 -2.14
N PHE A 61 -0.52 -0.01 -2.48
CA PHE A 61 -1.85 -0.25 -1.95
C PHE A 61 -2.40 -1.57 -2.49
N VAL A 62 -2.74 -2.51 -1.60
CA VAL A 62 -3.16 -3.87 -2.00
C VAL A 62 -4.65 -4.13 -1.79
N GLY A 63 -5.31 -3.40 -0.88
CA GLY A 63 -6.75 -3.54 -0.66
C GLY A 63 -7.27 -2.74 0.53
N ALA A 64 -8.59 -2.60 0.62
CA ALA A 64 -9.27 -1.86 1.68
C ALA A 64 -10.59 -2.53 2.10
N PRO A 65 -10.57 -3.71 2.76
CA PRO A 65 -11.77 -4.28 3.35
C PRO A 65 -12.42 -3.30 4.35
N LEU A 66 -13.75 -3.37 4.48
CA LEU A 66 -14.52 -2.58 5.41
C LEU A 66 -15.55 -3.46 6.11
N THR A 67 -15.57 -3.45 7.43
CA THR A 67 -16.51 -4.21 8.26
C THR A 67 -17.21 -3.29 9.27
N PRO A 68 -18.12 -2.40 8.83
CA PRO A 68 -18.67 -1.35 9.67
C PRO A 68 -19.55 -1.91 10.81
N ASN A 69 -19.59 -1.21 11.93
CA ASN A 69 -20.38 -1.61 13.12
C ASN A 69 -21.84 -1.90 12.79
N ALA A 70 -22.50 -1.08 11.99
CA ALA A 70 -23.92 -1.21 11.70
C ALA A 70 -24.29 -2.52 10.97
N LEU A 71 -23.38 -3.05 10.14
CA LEU A 71 -23.57 -4.35 9.49
C LEU A 71 -23.17 -5.54 10.38
N ASN A 72 -22.60 -5.29 11.55
CA ASN A 72 -22.06 -6.29 12.48
C ASN A 72 -22.71 -6.19 13.87
N GLY A 73 -24.00 -5.91 13.94
CA GLY A 73 -24.76 -5.83 15.20
C GLY A 73 -24.24 -4.73 16.15
N GLY A 74 -23.62 -3.69 15.63
CA GLY A 74 -23.04 -2.60 16.40
C GLY A 74 -21.65 -2.86 17.00
N LYS A 75 -21.04 -4.02 16.75
CA LYS A 75 -19.81 -4.48 17.43
C LYS A 75 -18.86 -5.20 16.46
N ALA A 76 -18.47 -4.55 15.37
CA ALA A 76 -17.39 -5.09 14.53
C ALA A 76 -16.07 -5.11 15.31
N GLY A 77 -15.27 -6.16 15.11
CA GLY A 77 -13.94 -6.23 15.71
C GLY A 77 -13.01 -5.13 15.19
N PHE A 78 -13.19 -4.76 13.93
CA PHE A 78 -12.47 -3.68 13.24
C PHE A 78 -13.46 -2.93 12.36
N PRO A 79 -14.12 -1.87 12.89
CA PRO A 79 -15.18 -1.15 12.16
C PRO A 79 -14.66 -0.19 11.10
N GLU A 80 -13.34 -0.08 10.96
CA GLU A 80 -12.65 0.86 10.09
C GLU A 80 -12.52 0.36 8.65
N TYR A 81 -12.16 1.26 7.75
CA TYR A 81 -11.46 0.90 6.53
C TYR A 81 -10.08 0.33 6.87
N HIS A 82 -9.74 -0.80 6.31
CA HIS A 82 -8.43 -1.42 6.42
C HIS A 82 -7.62 -1.08 5.16
N ASN A 83 -7.02 0.11 5.12
CA ASN A 83 -6.19 0.50 3.99
C ASN A 83 -4.83 -0.21 4.09
N VAL A 84 -4.65 -1.27 3.31
CA VAL A 84 -3.46 -2.12 3.40
C VAL A 84 -2.45 -1.77 2.33
N TYR A 85 -1.23 -1.53 2.77
CA TYR A 85 -0.07 -1.22 1.95
C TYR A 85 1.03 -2.25 2.15
N MET A 86 1.71 -2.62 1.09
CA MET A 86 2.87 -3.52 1.13
C MET A 86 4.14 -2.76 0.72
N GLU A 87 5.24 -3.01 1.42
CA GLU A 87 6.54 -2.43 1.09
C GLU A 87 6.92 -2.75 -0.37
N PRO A 88 7.30 -1.74 -1.18
CA PRO A 88 7.43 -1.90 -2.63
C PRO A 88 8.45 -2.94 -3.07
N GLY A 89 9.61 -3.03 -2.40
CA GLY A 89 10.63 -4.02 -2.75
C GLY A 89 10.17 -5.44 -2.47
N SER A 90 9.46 -5.66 -1.37
CA SER A 90 8.83 -6.94 -1.04
C SER A 90 7.75 -7.30 -2.05
N TYR A 91 6.93 -6.32 -2.48
CA TYR A 91 5.93 -6.51 -3.51
C TYR A 91 6.55 -6.94 -4.85
N GLU A 92 7.65 -6.33 -5.29
CA GLU A 92 8.32 -6.72 -6.52
C GLU A 92 8.87 -8.15 -6.46
N ILE A 93 9.35 -8.60 -5.29
CA ILE A 93 9.76 -10.00 -5.08
C ILE A 93 8.53 -10.91 -5.15
N PHE A 94 7.47 -10.60 -4.38
CA PHE A 94 6.22 -11.37 -4.41
C PHE A 94 5.64 -11.48 -5.82
N LYS A 95 5.63 -10.39 -6.57
CA LYS A 95 5.14 -10.37 -7.96
C LYS A 95 5.88 -11.36 -8.87
N LYS A 96 7.18 -11.55 -8.65
CA LYS A 96 8.04 -12.46 -9.42
C LYS A 96 7.95 -13.91 -8.94
N THR A 97 7.91 -14.12 -7.63
CA THR A 97 8.07 -15.46 -7.02
C THR A 97 6.77 -16.04 -6.51
N GLY A 98 5.79 -15.20 -6.19
CA GLY A 98 4.59 -15.57 -5.45
C GLY A 98 4.81 -15.74 -3.95
N GLU A 99 6.01 -15.46 -3.41
CA GLU A 99 6.37 -15.66 -2.02
C GLU A 99 6.73 -14.34 -1.33
N PHE A 100 6.36 -14.23 -0.04
CA PHE A 100 6.71 -13.06 0.78
C PHE A 100 8.13 -13.25 1.35
N PRO A 101 9.11 -12.40 1.01
CA PRO A 101 10.47 -12.51 1.56
C PRO A 101 10.52 -12.05 3.02
N ASP A 102 11.50 -12.53 3.78
CA ASP A 102 11.81 -11.95 5.09
C ASP A 102 12.06 -10.44 4.98
N GLY A 103 11.62 -9.69 5.98
CA GLY A 103 11.59 -8.22 5.98
C GLY A 103 10.39 -7.62 5.23
N THR A 104 9.44 -8.42 4.73
CA THR A 104 8.17 -7.90 4.22
C THR A 104 7.43 -7.16 5.32
N ILE A 105 6.93 -5.97 4.99
CA ILE A 105 6.05 -5.19 5.87
C ILE A 105 4.71 -5.02 5.18
N MET A 106 3.63 -5.45 5.86
CA MET A 106 2.26 -5.10 5.52
C MET A 106 1.76 -4.07 6.53
N PHE A 107 1.40 -2.90 6.06
CA PHE A 107 0.92 -1.79 6.89
C PHE A 107 -0.58 -1.60 6.66
N LYS A 108 -1.39 -1.83 7.69
CA LYS A 108 -2.83 -1.61 7.67
C LYS A 108 -3.14 -0.29 8.38
N GLU A 109 -3.39 0.77 7.61
CA GLU A 109 -3.89 2.04 8.12
C GLU A 109 -5.39 1.93 8.38
N LEU A 110 -5.80 2.23 9.61
CA LEU A 110 -7.20 2.18 10.03
C LEU A 110 -7.83 3.57 9.93
N GLN A 111 -8.96 3.65 9.23
CA GLN A 111 -9.76 4.88 9.13
C GLN A 111 -11.20 4.59 9.51
N LEU A 112 -11.71 5.33 10.48
CA LEU A 112 -13.14 5.26 10.81
C LEU A 112 -13.98 5.67 9.59
N THR A 113 -15.18 5.12 9.51
CA THR A 113 -16.19 5.65 8.57
C THR A 113 -16.73 7.00 9.07
N LEU A 114 -17.02 7.89 8.14
CA LEU A 114 -17.84 9.05 8.47
C LEU A 114 -19.23 8.57 8.91
N SER A 115 -19.80 9.23 9.94
CA SER A 115 -21.16 8.92 10.41
C SER A 115 -22.17 9.08 9.28
N GLY A 116 -23.07 8.12 9.13
CA GLY A 116 -24.13 8.13 8.14
C GLY A 116 -25.51 8.27 8.78
N GLU A 117 -26.45 8.79 8.00
CA GLU A 117 -27.84 9.01 8.42
C GLU A 117 -28.73 7.77 8.22
N ASN A 118 -28.25 6.77 7.49
CA ASN A 118 -29.04 5.57 7.21
C ASN A 118 -28.91 4.50 8.32
N PRO A 119 -29.91 3.62 8.49
CA PRO A 119 -29.90 2.59 9.54
C PRO A 119 -28.71 1.62 9.46
N ASP A 120 -28.16 1.42 8.26
CA ASP A 120 -26.95 0.59 8.04
C ASP A 120 -25.64 1.36 8.22
N GLY A 121 -25.70 2.60 8.72
CA GLY A 121 -24.53 3.45 8.95
C GLY A 121 -23.96 4.11 7.69
N SER A 122 -24.57 3.87 6.53
CA SER A 122 -24.18 4.54 5.29
C SER A 122 -24.70 5.97 5.24
N ARG A 123 -24.03 6.81 4.44
CA ARG A 123 -24.44 8.19 4.17
C ARG A 123 -24.62 8.44 2.68
N THR A 124 -25.38 9.48 2.37
CA THR A 124 -25.63 9.90 0.99
C THR A 124 -24.75 11.08 0.63
N GLU A 125 -23.95 10.93 -0.40
CA GLU A 125 -23.08 11.95 -0.96
C GLU A 125 -23.41 12.16 -2.45
N PRO A 126 -22.94 13.24 -3.11
CA PRO A 126 -23.19 13.45 -4.55
C PRO A 126 -22.80 12.29 -5.45
N SER A 127 -21.81 11.49 -5.04
CA SER A 127 -21.37 10.27 -5.75
C SER A 127 -22.25 9.05 -5.53
N GLY A 128 -23.23 9.15 -4.62
CA GLY A 128 -24.12 8.07 -4.25
C GLY A 128 -24.10 7.73 -2.76
N ARG A 129 -24.96 6.78 -2.36
CA ARG A 129 -25.04 6.27 -0.99
C ARG A 129 -23.94 5.22 -0.76
N GLY A 130 -23.22 5.34 0.36
CA GLY A 130 -22.14 4.41 0.71
C GLY A 130 -21.47 4.74 2.03
N TYR A 131 -20.33 4.11 2.26
CA TYR A 131 -19.45 4.41 3.38
C TYR A 131 -18.29 5.26 2.86
N PHE A 132 -17.89 6.26 3.62
CA PHE A 132 -16.82 7.20 3.26
C PHE A 132 -15.76 7.24 4.36
N PRO A 133 -14.47 7.25 4.00
CA PRO A 133 -13.39 7.27 4.99
C PRO A 133 -13.39 8.58 5.77
N GLY A 134 -13.22 8.44 7.06
CA GLY A 134 -13.14 9.52 8.04
C GLY A 134 -11.74 9.65 8.64
N PRO A 135 -11.63 9.97 9.94
CA PRO A 135 -10.34 10.20 10.58
C PRO A 135 -9.51 8.92 10.68
N PHE A 136 -8.20 9.10 10.70
CA PHE A 136 -7.23 8.06 11.03
C PHE A 136 -7.44 7.56 12.47
N ASN A 137 -7.42 6.24 12.66
CA ASN A 137 -7.74 5.60 13.94
C ASN A 137 -6.68 4.58 14.39
N GLY A 138 -5.46 4.70 13.92
CA GLY A 138 -4.39 3.79 14.27
C GLY A 138 -3.92 2.90 13.11
N ALA A 139 -3.01 2.01 13.43
CA ALA A 139 -2.46 1.09 12.46
C ALA A 139 -2.15 -0.28 13.07
N ASP A 140 -2.32 -1.32 12.26
CA ASP A 140 -1.73 -2.63 12.49
C ASP A 140 -0.63 -2.87 11.47
N VAL A 141 0.46 -3.46 11.93
CA VAL A 141 1.59 -3.79 11.06
C VAL A 141 1.94 -5.26 11.23
N THR A 142 2.13 -5.96 10.12
CA THR A 142 2.70 -7.30 10.15
C THR A 142 4.06 -7.32 9.46
N VAL A 143 4.98 -8.09 10.03
CA VAL A 143 6.36 -8.19 9.55
C VAL A 143 6.72 -9.65 9.35
N LYS A 144 7.22 -10.01 8.17
CA LYS A 144 7.77 -11.34 7.90
C LYS A 144 9.20 -11.44 8.40
N ASP A 145 9.46 -12.40 9.28
CA ASP A 145 10.79 -12.86 9.67
C ASP A 145 10.65 -14.31 10.17
N THR A 146 11.02 -15.25 9.32
CA THR A 146 10.83 -16.69 9.55
C THR A 146 11.59 -17.22 10.76
N LYS A 147 12.68 -16.56 11.15
CA LYS A 147 13.46 -16.93 12.34
C LYS A 147 12.88 -16.31 13.61
N ARG A 148 12.63 -14.99 13.56
CA ARG A 148 12.17 -14.23 14.73
C ARG A 148 10.75 -14.66 15.15
N TYR A 149 9.89 -14.98 14.21
CA TYR A 149 8.47 -15.29 14.44
C TYR A 149 8.10 -16.74 14.12
N ALA A 150 9.04 -17.67 14.31
CA ALA A 150 8.80 -19.10 14.02
C ALA A 150 7.54 -19.66 14.72
N ALA A 151 7.22 -19.20 15.94
CA ALA A 151 6.05 -19.63 16.70
C ALA A 151 4.71 -19.16 16.11
N THR A 152 4.75 -18.19 15.20
CA THR A 152 3.58 -17.57 14.56
C THR A 152 3.71 -17.61 13.03
N GLY A 153 4.18 -18.75 12.47
CA GLY A 153 4.28 -18.98 11.02
C GLY A 153 5.28 -18.09 10.29
N GLY A 154 6.14 -17.39 11.03
CA GLY A 154 7.12 -16.46 10.48
C GLY A 154 6.62 -15.02 10.36
N TRP A 155 5.47 -14.69 10.94
CA TRP A 155 4.92 -13.33 10.96
C TRP A 155 4.80 -12.77 12.36
N GLY A 156 5.29 -11.53 12.57
CA GLY A 156 5.07 -10.74 13.77
C GLY A 156 3.92 -9.75 13.55
N PHE A 157 3.07 -9.60 14.56
CA PHE A 157 1.87 -8.76 14.54
C PHE A 157 2.01 -7.63 15.55
N TYR A 158 1.76 -6.40 15.14
CA TYR A 158 1.95 -5.19 15.94
C TYR A 158 0.75 -4.27 15.79
N ASN A 159 0.29 -3.70 16.91
CA ASN A 159 -0.79 -2.74 16.94
C ASN A 159 -0.27 -1.40 17.46
N PHE A 160 -0.36 -0.36 16.63
CA PHE A 160 0.03 1.01 16.98
C PHE A 160 -1.17 1.79 17.51
N ASN A 161 -1.75 1.28 18.59
CA ASN A 161 -2.87 1.83 19.35
C ASN A 161 -4.08 2.27 18.49
N HIS A 162 -5.10 1.44 18.44
CA HIS A 162 -6.44 1.88 18.04
C HIS A 162 -6.84 3.03 18.97
N HIS A 163 -7.43 4.08 18.42
CA HIS A 163 -7.86 5.31 19.12
C HIS A 163 -6.74 6.21 19.65
N GLU A 164 -5.49 5.78 19.60
CA GLU A 164 -4.30 6.61 19.89
C GLU A 164 -3.30 6.53 18.73
N PRO A 165 -3.62 7.10 17.56
CA PRO A 165 -2.97 6.79 16.28
C PRO A 165 -1.54 7.31 16.14
N LYS A 166 -0.91 7.82 17.19
CA LYS A 166 0.45 8.40 17.14
C LYS A 166 1.46 7.65 18.01
N ALA A 167 1.16 6.43 18.43
CA ALA A 167 2.14 5.63 19.16
C ALA A 167 3.41 5.45 18.29
N PRO A 168 4.61 5.81 18.79
CA PRO A 168 5.84 5.72 18.01
C PRO A 168 6.39 4.30 17.92
N THR A 169 5.97 3.40 18.82
CA THR A 169 6.40 2.01 18.90
C THR A 169 5.24 1.09 19.23
N ALA A 170 5.37 -0.20 18.92
CA ALA A 170 4.42 -1.23 19.30
C ALA A 170 5.13 -2.50 19.75
N THR A 171 4.59 -3.14 20.78
CA THR A 171 5.02 -4.46 21.23
C THR A 171 4.47 -5.56 20.33
N LEU A 172 5.21 -6.67 20.22
CA LEU A 172 4.74 -7.87 19.53
C LEU A 172 3.47 -8.40 20.22
N LYS A 173 2.42 -8.61 19.44
CA LYS A 173 1.19 -9.21 19.93
C LYS A 173 1.35 -10.73 20.12
N PRO A 174 0.80 -11.27 21.22
CA PRO A 174 0.82 -12.72 21.43
C PRO A 174 0.00 -13.43 20.35
N ARG A 175 0.31 -14.72 20.15
CA ARG A 175 -0.33 -15.56 19.13
C ARG A 175 -1.86 -15.55 19.22
N GLU A 176 -2.38 -15.55 20.42
CA GLU A 176 -3.81 -15.66 20.75
C GLU A 176 -4.61 -14.39 20.41
N GLU A 177 -3.94 -13.25 20.19
CA GLU A 177 -4.60 -12.01 19.83
C GLU A 177 -4.75 -11.84 18.30
N CYS A 178 -3.71 -12.11 17.52
CA CYS A 178 -3.70 -11.81 16.09
C CYS A 178 -3.40 -13.04 15.22
N ALA A 179 -2.28 -13.72 15.48
CA ALA A 179 -1.76 -14.75 14.60
C ALA A 179 -2.73 -15.93 14.43
N TYR A 180 -3.44 -16.33 15.48
CA TYR A 180 -4.39 -17.46 15.43
C TYR A 180 -5.41 -17.31 14.31
N CYS A 181 -5.94 -16.09 14.12
CA CYS A 181 -6.96 -15.81 13.11
C CYS A 181 -6.34 -15.80 11.69
N HIS A 182 -5.16 -15.22 11.55
CA HIS A 182 -4.43 -15.22 10.29
C HIS A 182 -4.04 -16.63 9.85
N ILE A 183 -3.48 -17.43 10.76
CA ILE A 183 -3.10 -18.82 10.49
C ILE A 183 -4.30 -19.66 10.03
N ALA A 184 -5.47 -19.46 10.67
CA ALA A 184 -6.65 -20.27 10.40
C ALA A 184 -7.40 -19.87 9.12
N ASN A 185 -7.34 -18.61 8.69
CA ASN A 185 -8.29 -18.09 7.71
C ASN A 185 -7.64 -17.36 6.50
N ALA A 186 -6.38 -16.95 6.59
CA ALA A 186 -5.72 -16.29 5.47
C ALA A 186 -5.37 -17.31 4.38
N LYS A 187 -5.59 -16.94 3.11
CA LYS A 187 -5.44 -17.85 1.96
C LYS A 187 -3.98 -18.26 1.73
N LYS A 188 -3.03 -17.36 1.99
CA LYS A 188 -1.61 -17.62 1.69
C LYS A 188 -0.69 -17.01 2.75
N ASP A 189 0.14 -17.85 3.36
CA ASP A 189 1.24 -17.43 4.25
C ASP A 189 0.77 -16.37 5.26
N GLU A 190 -0.37 -16.61 5.92
CA GLU A 190 -1.03 -15.73 6.90
C GLU A 190 -1.43 -14.34 6.39
N VAL A 191 -1.35 -14.11 5.09
CA VAL A 191 -1.80 -12.89 4.42
C VAL A 191 -3.15 -13.12 3.75
N TRP A 192 -4.08 -12.19 3.95
CA TRP A 192 -5.45 -12.23 3.41
C TRP A 192 -5.47 -11.94 1.91
N THR A 193 -4.66 -12.68 1.13
CA THR A 193 -4.52 -12.46 -0.32
C THR A 193 -5.84 -12.57 -1.06
N GLN A 194 -6.81 -13.35 -0.53
CA GLN A 194 -8.17 -13.44 -1.09
C GLN A 194 -8.93 -12.11 -1.12
N PHE A 195 -8.53 -11.12 -0.32
CA PHE A 195 -9.11 -9.77 -0.28
C PHE A 195 -8.21 -8.70 -0.90
N TYR A 196 -7.01 -9.07 -1.34
CA TYR A 196 -6.00 -8.15 -1.84
C TYR A 196 -5.73 -8.44 -3.31
N ARG A 197 -6.45 -7.75 -4.21
CA ARG A 197 -6.46 -8.03 -5.64
C ARG A 197 -5.07 -8.16 -6.28
N LEU A 198 -4.10 -7.38 -5.83
CA LEU A 198 -2.72 -7.43 -6.36
C LEU A 198 -1.93 -8.64 -5.87
N LEU A 199 -2.39 -9.33 -4.82
CA LEU A 199 -1.73 -10.48 -4.19
C LEU A 199 -2.48 -11.80 -4.45
N ASP A 200 -3.66 -11.75 -5.06
CA ASP A 200 -4.46 -12.94 -5.39
C ASP A 200 -3.92 -13.57 -6.68
N LYS A 201 -3.01 -14.54 -6.51
CA LYS A 201 -2.38 -15.33 -7.59
C LYS A 201 -2.64 -16.81 -7.40
#